data_08d9590fe69779a1ad4d945ad3b98baf
#
_entry.id   08d9590fe69779a1ad4d945ad3b98baf
#
_cell.length_a   1.000
_cell.length_b   1.000
_cell.length_c   1.000
_cell.angle_alpha   90.00
_cell.angle_beta   90.00
_cell.angle_gamma   90.00
#
_symmetry.space_group_name_H-M   'P 1'
#
loop_
_entity.id
_entity.type
_entity.pdbx_description
1 polymer ?
#
loop_
_entity_poly.entity_id
_entity_poly.type
_entity_poly.pdbx_seq_one_letter_code
_entity_poly.pdbx_strand_id
1 'polypeptide(L)'
;DAIFVRSEGVQFSTPWHQDEPYWSVKGFDTVSIWMPLVDVDKKSSLAFVPGSHRWDKNYIQQDFGELNPDNEEGVDTVNFEGEWEKFPDIDSNRHEFNVISWDMKAGDCVAFNARIIHGGGGKLSSGRDLKVFNTQWLGKDVRVNFKPYGMDPDHSVKMKNAGMNSGDKVDGSIYPEFTI
;
A
#
# COMPACT_ATOMS: atom_id res chain seq x y z
N ASP A 1 11.73 -0.83 3.06
CA ASP A 1 11.22 -1.22 4.39
C ASP A 1 10.77 0.03 5.14
N ALA A 2 9.69 -0.06 5.90
CA ALA A 2 9.14 1.04 6.70
C ALA A 2 8.70 0.55 8.08
N ILE A 3 8.72 1.46 9.04
CA ILE A 3 8.06 1.26 10.33
C ILE A 3 6.94 2.29 10.40
N PHE A 4 5.71 1.79 10.46
CA PHE A 4 4.55 2.63 10.66
C PHE A 4 4.19 2.67 12.15
N VAL A 5 3.92 3.87 12.66
CA VAL A 5 3.42 4.06 14.02
C VAL A 5 2.12 4.84 13.94
N ARG A 6 1.07 4.26 14.47
CA ARG A 6 -0.21 4.97 14.67
C ARG A 6 -0.43 5.13 16.15
N SER A 7 -0.40 6.36 16.60
CA SER A 7 -0.55 6.68 18.03
C SER A 7 -1.99 6.47 18.51
N GLU A 8 -2.11 6.21 19.80
CA GLU A 8 -3.42 6.16 20.46
C GLU A 8 -4.20 7.46 20.18
N GLY A 9 -5.50 7.33 19.96
CA GLY A 9 -6.40 8.46 19.70
C GLY A 9 -6.51 8.88 18.24
N VAL A 10 -5.66 8.40 17.36
CA VAL A 10 -5.86 8.56 15.89
C VAL A 10 -7.11 7.79 15.49
N GLN A 11 -8.09 8.51 14.94
CA GLN A 11 -9.40 7.95 14.61
C GLN A 11 -9.53 7.55 13.14
N PHE A 12 -8.52 7.83 12.32
CA PHE A 12 -8.57 7.57 10.88
C PHE A 12 -8.11 6.15 10.58
N SER A 13 -8.91 5.45 9.78
CA SER A 13 -8.50 4.19 9.17
C SER A 13 -7.60 4.47 7.95
N THR A 14 -6.74 3.53 7.62
CA THR A 14 -6.02 3.56 6.35
C THR A 14 -7.05 3.51 5.21
N PRO A 15 -7.05 4.47 4.27
CA PRO A 15 -7.93 4.42 3.11
C PRO A 15 -7.76 3.13 2.31
N TRP A 16 -8.79 2.69 1.59
CA TRP A 16 -8.66 1.59 0.64
C TRP A 16 -7.74 1.99 -0.50
N HIS A 17 -6.67 1.22 -0.70
CA HIS A 17 -5.64 1.51 -1.70
C HIS A 17 -4.99 0.24 -2.23
N GLN A 18 -4.17 0.43 -3.25
CA GLN A 18 -3.18 -0.51 -3.76
C GLN A 18 -1.81 0.10 -3.51
N ASP A 19 -0.79 -0.67 -3.14
CA ASP A 19 0.56 -0.14 -2.91
C ASP A 19 1.27 0.25 -4.21
N GLU A 20 1.14 -0.58 -5.26
CA GLU A 20 1.91 -0.43 -6.50
C GLU A 20 1.77 0.95 -7.15
N PRO A 21 0.60 1.62 -7.17
CA PRO A 21 0.47 2.97 -7.69
C PRO A 21 1.40 4.01 -7.04
N TYR A 22 1.78 3.80 -5.78
CA TYR A 22 2.67 4.73 -5.04
C TYR A 22 4.16 4.45 -5.26
N TRP A 23 4.54 3.33 -5.85
CA TRP A 23 5.93 2.94 -6.00
C TRP A 23 6.56 3.50 -7.27
N SER A 24 7.89 3.70 -7.24
CA SER A 24 8.69 4.08 -8.42
C SER A 24 8.92 2.93 -9.41
N VAL A 25 8.09 1.89 -9.32
CA VAL A 25 8.14 0.69 -10.16
C VAL A 25 6.75 0.25 -10.53
N LYS A 26 6.65 -0.66 -11.51
CA LYS A 26 5.43 -1.39 -11.84
C LYS A 26 5.73 -2.84 -12.19
N GLY A 27 4.79 -3.71 -11.96
CA GLY A 27 4.85 -5.12 -12.29
C GLY A 27 3.90 -5.92 -11.42
N PHE A 28 3.63 -7.16 -11.83
CA PHE A 28 2.72 -8.02 -11.06
C PHE A 28 3.43 -8.80 -9.95
N ASP A 29 4.71 -9.10 -10.16
CA ASP A 29 5.51 -9.93 -9.24
C ASP A 29 6.04 -9.07 -8.08
N THR A 30 5.14 -8.65 -7.23
CA THR A 30 5.40 -7.77 -6.07
C THR A 30 4.77 -8.33 -4.82
N VAL A 31 5.44 -8.18 -3.68
CA VAL A 31 4.93 -8.60 -2.38
C VAL A 31 5.18 -7.52 -1.33
N SER A 32 4.14 -7.15 -0.61
CA SER A 32 4.26 -6.45 0.67
C SER A 32 4.10 -7.45 1.80
N ILE A 33 4.93 -7.34 2.84
CA ILE A 33 4.81 -8.11 4.08
C ILE A 33 4.53 -7.13 5.21
N TRP A 34 3.34 -7.22 5.78
CA TRP A 34 2.88 -6.40 6.88
C TRP A 34 2.94 -7.21 8.18
N MET A 35 3.71 -6.73 9.15
CA MET A 35 3.96 -7.44 10.41
C MET A 35 3.72 -6.50 11.60
N PRO A 36 2.64 -6.68 12.37
CA PRO A 36 2.43 -5.93 13.59
C PRO A 36 3.46 -6.33 14.65
N LEU A 37 4.00 -5.34 15.35
CA LEU A 37 4.93 -5.50 16.46
C LEU A 37 4.22 -5.49 17.83
N VAL A 38 2.90 -5.44 17.81
CA VAL A 38 1.99 -5.53 18.96
C VAL A 38 0.80 -6.40 18.57
N ASP A 39 0.13 -6.98 19.54
CA ASP A 39 -1.13 -7.71 19.27
C ASP A 39 -2.19 -6.77 18.70
N VAL A 40 -2.84 -7.18 17.64
CA VAL A 40 -3.84 -6.40 16.90
C VAL A 40 -5.11 -7.22 16.74
N ASP A 41 -6.23 -6.67 17.11
CA ASP A 41 -7.51 -7.32 16.87
C ASP A 41 -7.97 -7.14 15.39
N LYS A 42 -8.87 -8.00 14.96
CA LYS A 42 -9.43 -8.01 13.60
C LYS A 42 -9.98 -6.65 13.14
N LYS A 43 -10.49 -5.83 14.06
CA LYS A 43 -11.07 -4.52 13.73
C LYS A 43 -10.00 -3.46 13.50
N SER A 44 -8.83 -3.65 14.11
CA SER A 44 -7.69 -2.74 14.04
C SER A 44 -6.64 -3.20 13.04
N SER A 45 -6.72 -4.45 12.56
CA SER A 45 -5.85 -5.03 11.54
C SER A 45 -6.19 -4.53 10.14
N LEU A 46 -5.25 -4.65 9.21
CA LEU A 46 -5.55 -4.44 7.79
C LEU A 46 -6.65 -5.39 7.32
N ALA A 47 -7.48 -4.87 6.44
CA ALA A 47 -8.51 -5.61 5.74
C ALA A 47 -8.20 -5.65 4.24
N PHE A 48 -8.59 -6.73 3.57
CA PHE A 48 -8.25 -7.01 2.19
C PHE A 48 -9.50 -7.38 1.39
N VAL A 49 -9.48 -7.02 0.10
CA VAL A 49 -10.45 -7.48 -0.89
C VAL A 49 -9.83 -8.64 -1.68
N PRO A 50 -10.16 -9.90 -1.36
CA PRO A 50 -9.54 -11.07 -1.99
C PRO A 50 -9.72 -11.07 -3.51
N GLY A 51 -8.63 -11.33 -4.24
CA GLY A 51 -8.67 -11.43 -5.71
C GLY A 51 -8.58 -10.09 -6.45
N SER A 52 -8.70 -8.94 -5.77
CA SER A 52 -8.69 -7.61 -6.39
C SER A 52 -7.39 -7.27 -7.12
N HIS A 53 -6.26 -7.89 -6.77
CA HIS A 53 -4.99 -7.75 -7.51
C HIS A 53 -5.06 -8.24 -8.96
N ARG A 54 -6.10 -9.00 -9.32
CA ARG A 54 -6.36 -9.49 -10.69
C ARG A 54 -7.38 -8.65 -11.45
N TRP A 55 -7.95 -7.63 -10.80
CA TRP A 55 -8.82 -6.71 -11.51
C TRP A 55 -7.94 -5.88 -12.44
N ASP A 56 -8.34 -5.82 -13.69
CA ASP A 56 -7.64 -5.02 -14.71
C ASP A 56 -8.07 -3.54 -14.59
N LYS A 57 -7.75 -2.96 -13.44
CA LYS A 57 -8.15 -1.61 -13.07
C LYS A 57 -7.02 -0.90 -12.33
N ASN A 58 -6.86 0.37 -12.65
CA ASN A 58 -6.01 1.29 -11.93
C ASN A 58 -6.90 2.22 -11.11
N TYR A 59 -6.60 2.36 -9.84
CA TYR A 59 -7.35 3.23 -8.94
C TYR A 59 -6.56 4.49 -8.59
N ILE A 60 -7.28 5.61 -8.53
CA ILE A 60 -6.70 6.89 -8.13
C ILE A 60 -6.11 6.75 -6.72
N GLN A 61 -4.88 7.23 -6.54
CA GLN A 61 -4.23 7.23 -5.23
C GLN A 61 -5.09 7.99 -4.20
N GLN A 62 -5.07 7.47 -2.97
CA GLN A 62 -5.71 8.11 -1.81
C GLN A 62 -4.64 8.86 -1.01
N ASP A 63 -4.99 10.00 -0.45
CA ASP A 63 -4.13 10.68 0.51
C ASP A 63 -4.21 9.96 1.86
N PHE A 64 -3.06 9.65 2.45
CA PHE A 64 -2.94 9.07 3.79
C PHE A 64 -2.82 10.13 4.89
N GLY A 65 -2.77 11.41 4.53
CA GLY A 65 -2.76 12.52 5.46
C GLY A 65 -4.07 12.66 6.24
N GLU A 66 -4.09 13.59 7.17
CA GLU A 66 -5.32 13.99 7.82
C GLU A 66 -6.34 14.37 6.73
N LEU A 67 -7.42 13.59 6.65
CA LEU A 67 -8.55 13.98 5.83
C LEU A 67 -8.99 15.35 6.35
N ASN A 68 -8.54 16.41 5.70
CA ASN A 68 -9.13 17.70 5.90
C ASN A 68 -10.59 17.54 5.48
N PRO A 69 -11.57 17.63 6.40
CA PRO A 69 -12.98 17.46 6.06
C PRO A 69 -13.46 18.47 5.02
N ASP A 70 -12.67 19.51 4.78
CA ASP A 70 -12.94 20.53 3.74
C ASP A 70 -12.28 20.17 2.39
N ASN A 71 -11.45 19.14 2.30
CA ASN A 71 -10.90 18.59 1.06
C ASN A 71 -11.77 17.41 0.59
N GLU A 72 -12.95 17.71 0.09
CA GLU A 72 -13.74 16.76 -0.70
C GLU A 72 -13.07 16.38 -2.04
N GLU A 73 -12.05 17.12 -2.43
CA GLU A 73 -11.19 16.85 -3.57
C GLU A 73 -9.99 16.04 -3.05
N GLY A 74 -10.17 14.72 -2.96
CA GLY A 74 -9.01 13.82 -2.83
C GLY A 74 -7.96 14.18 -3.88
N VAL A 75 -6.68 14.04 -3.50
CA VAL A 75 -5.47 14.35 -4.29
C VAL A 75 -5.81 14.87 -5.68
N ASP A 76 -5.41 16.10 -5.98
CA ASP A 76 -5.53 16.65 -7.33
C ASP A 76 -5.33 15.53 -8.32
N THR A 77 -6.35 15.21 -9.09
CA THR A 77 -6.30 14.22 -10.17
C THR A 77 -5.41 14.78 -11.26
N VAL A 78 -4.14 14.95 -10.92
CA VAL A 78 -3.13 15.43 -11.84
C VAL A 78 -2.99 14.39 -12.93
N ASN A 79 -3.64 14.63 -14.05
CA ASN A 79 -3.45 13.98 -15.35
C ASN A 79 -2.75 12.60 -15.28
N PHE A 80 -3.46 11.64 -14.71
CA PHE A 80 -3.03 10.25 -14.80
C PHE A 80 -3.14 9.83 -16.28
N GLU A 81 -2.04 9.50 -16.89
CA GLU A 81 -2.08 8.87 -18.21
C GLU A 81 -2.76 7.51 -18.09
N GLY A 82 -3.89 7.34 -18.75
CA GLY A 82 -4.66 6.11 -18.75
C GLY A 82 -6.03 6.25 -18.07
N GLU A 83 -6.77 5.16 -18.05
CA GLU A 83 -8.07 5.09 -17.39
C GLU A 83 -7.88 4.76 -15.91
N TRP A 84 -8.15 5.74 -15.05
CA TRP A 84 -8.12 5.60 -13.61
C TRP A 84 -9.53 5.71 -13.03
N GLU A 85 -9.86 4.80 -12.14
CA GLU A 85 -11.16 4.76 -11.50
C GLU A 85 -11.07 5.21 -10.03
N LYS A 86 -12.18 5.73 -9.50
CA LYS A 86 -12.31 5.89 -8.06
C LYS A 86 -12.50 4.51 -7.42
N PHE A 87 -11.98 4.34 -6.20
CA PHE A 87 -12.27 3.12 -5.45
C PHE A 87 -13.78 2.97 -5.26
N PRO A 88 -14.30 1.74 -5.37
CA PRO A 88 -15.68 1.48 -5.01
C PRO A 88 -15.88 1.74 -3.51
N ASP A 89 -17.12 2.04 -3.12
CA ASP A 89 -17.47 2.18 -1.70
C ASP A 89 -17.49 0.81 -1.01
N ILE A 90 -16.30 0.36 -0.62
CA ILE A 90 -16.07 -0.94 0.01
C ILE A 90 -16.68 -0.97 1.41
N ASP A 91 -16.61 0.13 2.16
CA ASP A 91 -17.05 0.14 3.55
C ASP A 91 -18.56 -0.02 3.68
N SER A 92 -19.33 0.62 2.81
CA SER A 92 -20.79 0.42 2.77
C SER A 92 -21.21 -0.94 2.19
N ASN A 93 -20.33 -1.58 1.40
CA ASN A 93 -20.66 -2.80 0.66
C ASN A 93 -19.71 -3.98 0.99
N ARG A 94 -19.18 -4.04 2.21
CA ARG A 94 -18.15 -5.02 2.61
C ARG A 94 -18.52 -6.49 2.32
N HIS A 95 -19.79 -6.82 2.37
CA HIS A 95 -20.29 -8.18 2.08
C HIS A 95 -20.16 -8.53 0.57
N GLU A 96 -20.29 -7.56 -0.32
CA GLU A 96 -20.15 -7.76 -1.78
C GLU A 96 -18.69 -7.99 -2.16
N PHE A 97 -17.77 -7.33 -1.45
CA PHE A 97 -16.32 -7.43 -1.67
C PHE A 97 -15.66 -8.59 -0.92
N ASN A 98 -16.44 -9.35 -0.13
CA ASN A 98 -15.92 -10.48 0.65
C ASN A 98 -14.69 -10.09 1.50
N VAL A 99 -14.72 -8.91 2.13
CA VAL A 99 -13.61 -8.33 2.88
C VAL A 99 -13.16 -9.25 4.01
N ILE A 100 -11.86 -9.52 4.07
CA ILE A 100 -11.23 -10.36 5.10
C ILE A 100 -10.23 -9.58 5.93
N SER A 101 -10.09 -9.94 7.19
CA SER A 101 -9.07 -9.46 8.13
C SER A 101 -8.95 -10.46 9.28
N TRP A 102 -7.90 -10.37 10.09
CA TRP A 102 -7.59 -11.33 11.15
C TRP A 102 -7.20 -10.65 12.46
N ASP A 103 -7.42 -11.35 13.58
CA ASP A 103 -6.68 -11.09 14.80
C ASP A 103 -5.24 -11.54 14.61
N MET A 104 -4.27 -10.74 15.02
CA MET A 104 -2.85 -11.04 14.81
C MET A 104 -2.08 -10.84 16.12
N LYS A 105 -1.13 -11.70 16.38
CA LYS A 105 -0.15 -11.54 17.46
C LYS A 105 1.05 -10.76 16.96
N ALA A 106 1.76 -10.13 17.90
CA ALA A 106 3.05 -9.51 17.59
C ALA A 106 3.98 -10.53 16.90
N GLY A 107 4.45 -10.20 15.70
CA GLY A 107 5.31 -11.06 14.89
C GLY A 107 4.58 -11.96 13.88
N ASP A 108 3.26 -12.08 13.94
CA ASP A 108 2.51 -12.64 12.81
C ASP A 108 2.68 -11.73 11.58
N CYS A 109 2.55 -12.27 10.38
CA CYS A 109 2.63 -11.45 9.18
C CYS A 109 1.59 -11.83 8.13
N VAL A 110 1.21 -10.84 7.33
CA VAL A 110 0.44 -11.04 6.11
C VAL A 110 1.30 -10.65 4.93
N ALA A 111 1.51 -11.61 4.00
CA ALA A 111 2.16 -11.35 2.72
C ALA A 111 1.09 -11.19 1.65
N PHE A 112 1.16 -10.13 0.87
CA PHE A 112 0.17 -9.83 -0.14
C PHE A 112 0.78 -9.14 -1.37
N ASN A 113 0.12 -9.31 -2.52
CA ASN A 113 0.52 -8.63 -3.74
C ASN A 113 0.25 -7.13 -3.64
N ALA A 114 1.19 -6.29 -4.09
CA ALA A 114 1.05 -4.83 -3.99
C ALA A 114 -0.15 -4.24 -4.76
N ARG A 115 -0.79 -5.02 -5.62
CA ARG A 115 -2.00 -4.63 -6.35
C ARG A 115 -3.30 -5.05 -5.66
N ILE A 116 -3.24 -5.77 -4.54
CA ILE A 116 -4.47 -6.10 -3.80
C ILE A 116 -5.03 -4.85 -3.14
N ILE A 117 -6.32 -4.66 -3.25
CA ILE A 117 -7.00 -3.56 -2.54
C ILE A 117 -7.03 -3.93 -1.07
N HIS A 118 -6.48 -3.05 -0.25
CA HIS A 118 -6.44 -3.20 1.20
C HIS A 118 -6.57 -1.84 1.88
N GLY A 119 -6.90 -1.87 3.16
CA GLY A 119 -7.14 -0.66 3.93
C GLY A 119 -7.66 -1.00 5.32
N GLY A 120 -8.35 -0.07 5.95
CA GLY A 120 -8.90 -0.28 7.29
C GLY A 120 -7.86 -0.11 8.38
N GLY A 121 -7.91 -0.92 9.41
CA GLY A 121 -7.03 -0.73 10.56
C GLY A 121 -7.41 0.50 11.35
N GLY A 122 -8.65 0.54 11.79
CA GLY A 122 -9.17 1.62 12.60
C GLY A 122 -8.50 1.73 13.97
N LYS A 123 -9.21 2.33 14.89
CA LYS A 123 -8.77 2.56 16.26
C LYS A 123 -8.35 1.26 16.94
N LEU A 124 -7.15 1.23 17.52
CA LEU A 124 -6.74 0.16 18.41
C LEU A 124 -7.67 0.12 19.63
N SER A 125 -8.27 -1.04 19.85
CA SER A 125 -9.21 -1.25 20.97
C SER A 125 -8.52 -1.16 22.35
N SER A 126 -7.20 -1.21 22.39
CA SER A 126 -6.42 -1.41 23.61
C SER A 126 -5.75 -0.17 24.20
N GLY A 127 -5.98 1.00 23.66
CA GLY A 127 -5.29 2.21 24.14
C GLY A 127 -3.76 2.18 23.97
N ARG A 128 -3.26 1.50 22.96
CA ARG A 128 -1.84 1.38 22.64
C ARG A 128 -1.56 1.89 21.23
N ASP A 129 -0.32 2.31 20.99
CA ASP A 129 0.15 2.58 19.64
C ASP A 129 0.16 1.30 18.81
N LEU A 130 -0.34 1.37 17.57
CA LEU A 130 -0.05 0.36 16.58
C LEU A 130 1.36 0.61 16.03
N LYS A 131 2.19 -0.41 16.06
CA LYS A 131 3.52 -0.41 15.47
C LYS A 131 3.62 -1.57 14.49
N VAL A 132 4.05 -1.25 13.28
CA VAL A 132 4.12 -2.22 12.18
C VAL A 132 5.46 -2.11 11.50
N PHE A 133 6.09 -3.25 11.26
CA PHE A 133 7.20 -3.36 10.33
C PHE A 133 6.64 -3.83 8.98
N ASN A 134 6.94 -3.10 7.92
CA ASN A 134 6.51 -3.42 6.57
C ASN A 134 7.72 -3.53 5.63
N THR A 135 7.74 -4.60 4.84
CA THR A 135 8.78 -4.81 3.83
C THR A 135 8.15 -5.01 2.45
N GLN A 136 8.83 -4.53 1.42
CA GLN A 136 8.38 -4.56 0.04
C GLN A 136 9.39 -5.30 -0.82
N TRP A 137 8.92 -6.24 -1.63
CA TRP A 137 9.73 -7.14 -2.42
C TRP A 137 9.33 -7.10 -3.88
N LEU A 138 10.33 -7.11 -4.75
CA LEU A 138 10.19 -6.97 -6.19
C LEU A 138 10.70 -8.22 -6.87
N GLY A 139 9.90 -8.79 -7.74
CA GLY A 139 10.27 -9.96 -8.54
C GLY A 139 10.79 -9.59 -9.94
N LYS A 140 10.98 -10.61 -10.76
CA LYS A 140 11.72 -10.49 -12.03
C LYS A 140 11.01 -9.69 -13.13
N ASP A 141 9.68 -9.61 -13.08
CA ASP A 141 8.89 -8.87 -14.08
C ASP A 141 8.82 -7.37 -13.78
N VAL A 142 9.21 -6.98 -12.56
CA VAL A 142 9.11 -5.58 -12.12
C VAL A 142 10.08 -4.70 -12.90
N ARG A 143 9.59 -3.54 -13.30
CA ARG A 143 10.34 -2.52 -14.06
C ARG A 143 10.25 -1.18 -13.36
N VAL A 144 11.30 -0.40 -13.49
CA VAL A 144 11.30 1.01 -13.08
C VAL A 144 10.16 1.75 -13.77
N ASN A 145 9.44 2.54 -13.01
CA ASN A 145 8.33 3.35 -13.52
C ASN A 145 8.26 4.67 -12.75
N PHE A 146 8.97 5.67 -13.26
CA PHE A 146 8.91 7.00 -12.67
C PHE A 146 7.60 7.66 -13.03
N LYS A 147 6.82 7.97 -12.01
CA LYS A 147 5.54 8.64 -12.14
C LYS A 147 5.75 10.15 -11.94
N PRO A 148 4.97 11.01 -12.58
CA PRO A 148 5.06 12.47 -12.38
C PRO A 148 4.46 12.93 -11.06
N TYR A 149 3.88 12.03 -10.26
CA TYR A 149 3.11 12.34 -9.06
C TYR A 149 3.20 11.22 -8.02
N GLY A 150 2.98 11.58 -6.79
CA GLY A 150 2.52 10.70 -5.69
C GLY A 150 3.32 9.42 -5.44
N MET A 151 4.63 9.41 -5.67
CA MET A 151 5.46 8.27 -5.27
C MET A 151 5.80 8.37 -3.78
N ASP A 152 5.48 7.33 -3.03
CA ASP A 152 5.80 7.21 -1.62
C ASP A 152 6.07 5.72 -1.26
N PRO A 153 7.31 5.38 -0.85
CA PRO A 153 8.48 6.25 -0.84
C PRO A 153 9.01 6.58 -2.25
N ASP A 154 9.42 7.83 -2.47
CA ASP A 154 10.02 8.23 -3.75
C ASP A 154 11.49 7.78 -3.85
N HIS A 155 11.69 6.70 -4.55
CA HIS A 155 13.04 6.17 -4.86
C HIS A 155 13.59 6.67 -6.20
N SER A 156 12.88 7.54 -6.90
CA SER A 156 13.25 7.96 -8.26
C SER A 156 14.63 8.59 -8.34
N VAL A 157 15.00 9.44 -7.36
CA VAL A 157 16.32 10.08 -7.32
C VAL A 157 17.42 9.04 -7.17
N LYS A 158 17.24 8.06 -6.26
CA LYS A 158 18.22 6.99 -6.04
C LYS A 158 18.39 6.13 -7.29
N MET A 159 17.29 5.77 -7.95
CA MET A 159 17.31 4.96 -9.17
C MET A 159 17.93 5.73 -10.35
N LYS A 160 17.59 7.01 -10.54
CA LYS A 160 18.18 7.85 -11.60
C LYS A 160 19.68 8.04 -11.40
N ASN A 161 20.14 8.24 -10.17
CA ASN A 161 21.57 8.34 -9.85
C ASN A 161 22.34 7.04 -10.14
N ALA A 162 21.68 5.89 -10.07
CA ALA A 162 22.21 4.60 -10.50
C ALA A 162 22.09 4.35 -12.02
N GLY A 163 21.63 5.33 -12.79
CA GLY A 163 21.53 5.26 -14.26
C GLY A 163 20.28 4.59 -14.80
N MET A 164 19.29 4.30 -13.95
CA MET A 164 18.05 3.64 -14.38
C MET A 164 17.06 4.62 -15.01
N ASN A 165 16.32 4.12 -15.99
CA ASN A 165 15.23 4.81 -16.66
C ASN A 165 13.93 4.01 -16.54
N SER A 166 12.80 4.67 -16.76
CA SER A 166 11.51 3.95 -16.83
C SER A 166 11.56 2.85 -17.91
N GLY A 167 11.14 1.65 -17.53
CA GLY A 167 11.19 0.44 -18.36
C GLY A 167 12.38 -0.46 -18.06
N ASP A 168 13.44 0.03 -17.42
CA ASP A 168 14.58 -0.78 -17.04
C ASP A 168 14.22 -1.81 -15.95
N LYS A 169 15.01 -2.87 -15.88
CA LYS A 169 14.98 -3.75 -14.71
C LYS A 169 15.49 -2.98 -13.49
N VAL A 170 14.94 -3.32 -12.34
CA VAL A 170 15.47 -2.79 -11.08
C VAL A 170 16.87 -3.37 -10.85
N ASP A 171 17.83 -2.51 -10.61
CA ASP A 171 19.22 -2.92 -10.42
C ASP A 171 19.45 -3.35 -8.96
N GLY A 172 19.91 -4.58 -8.76
CA GLY A 172 20.30 -5.13 -7.47
C GLY A 172 21.45 -4.40 -6.78
N SER A 173 22.17 -3.52 -7.49
CA SER A 173 23.23 -2.70 -6.86
C SER A 173 22.69 -1.71 -5.83
N ILE A 174 21.42 -1.34 -5.91
CA ILE A 174 20.79 -0.38 -4.98
C ILE A 174 19.80 -1.03 -4.02
N TYR A 175 19.41 -2.29 -4.27
CA TYR A 175 18.55 -3.08 -3.40
C TYR A 175 19.16 -4.45 -3.18
N PRO A 176 19.04 -5.04 -1.97
CA PRO A 176 19.47 -6.41 -1.73
C PRO A 176 18.75 -7.37 -2.68
N GLU A 177 19.50 -8.23 -3.34
CA GLU A 177 18.97 -9.30 -4.18
C GLU A 177 19.10 -10.64 -3.44
N PHE A 178 18.02 -11.40 -3.42
CA PHE A 178 17.97 -12.72 -2.82
C PHE A 178 17.59 -13.74 -3.88
N THR A 179 18.44 -14.75 -4.03
CA THR A 179 18.16 -15.93 -4.85
C THR A 179 17.90 -17.12 -3.94
N ILE A 180 16.82 -17.83 -4.22
CA ILE A 180 16.46 -19.09 -3.52
C ILE A 180 16.98 -20.26 -4.36
#